data_b903cd1893f60e73dbbce1c91b92af41
#
_entry.id   b903cd1893f60e73dbbce1c91b92af41
#
_cell.length_a   1.000
_cell.length_b   1.000
_cell.length_c   1.000
_cell.angle_alpha   90.00
_cell.angle_beta   90.00
_cell.angle_gamma   90.00
#
_symmetry.space_group_name_H-M   'P 1'
#
loop_
_entity.id
_entity.type
_entity.pdbx_description
1 polymer ?
#
loop_
_entity_poly.entity_id
_entity_poly.type
_entity_poly.pdbx_seq_one_letter_code
_entity_poly.pdbx_strand_id
1 'polypeptide(L)'
;MMRLLILVALLSAGGWLYYRLIYFFRDPERRIPEGNNIVAPADGTIVYVHIVEDGHVPISVKEDKIIQLEEITKTSMPTGRFWHVGIFMSPYDVHINRTPVAGEVRFRKHYKHQNLPMRWMETRRMLRLRPLYKDALHITENERNTLLIDGDLPVWVVQIADEYVNKIDCWIGEGDTVYKGQRFGRIVMGSQVDLIFPDREGIRIVVEEGQHVKAGESIVACY
;
A
#
# COMPACT_ATOMS: atom_id res chain seq x y z
N MET A 1 -32.30 -9.73 -32.63
CA MET A 1 -32.19 -9.65 -31.16
C MET A 1 -31.17 -10.66 -30.62
N MET A 2 -31.33 -11.96 -30.81
CA MET A 2 -30.40 -13.01 -30.28
C MET A 2 -28.92 -12.83 -30.72
N ARG A 3 -28.65 -12.52 -32.02
CA ARG A 3 -27.28 -12.27 -32.51
C ARG A 3 -26.62 -11.08 -31.83
N LEU A 4 -27.34 -10.00 -31.52
CA LEU A 4 -26.84 -8.84 -30.80
C LEU A 4 -26.49 -9.19 -29.35
N LEU A 5 -27.34 -9.97 -28.68
CA LEU A 5 -27.08 -10.44 -27.31
C LEU A 5 -25.82 -11.32 -27.24
N ILE A 6 -25.64 -12.22 -28.21
CA ILE A 6 -24.44 -13.06 -28.32
C ILE A 6 -23.20 -12.20 -28.53
N LEU A 7 -23.26 -11.22 -29.42
CA LEU A 7 -22.12 -10.31 -29.65
C LEU A 7 -21.74 -9.51 -28.38
N VAL A 8 -22.73 -8.96 -27.69
CA VAL A 8 -22.51 -8.24 -26.43
C VAL A 8 -21.89 -9.16 -25.37
N ALA A 9 -22.39 -10.40 -25.24
CA ALA A 9 -21.84 -11.37 -24.31
C ALA A 9 -20.37 -11.72 -24.62
N LEU A 10 -20.03 -11.92 -25.89
CA LEU A 10 -18.66 -12.22 -26.35
C LEU A 10 -17.72 -11.04 -26.09
N LEU A 11 -18.15 -9.79 -26.38
CA LEU A 11 -17.37 -8.60 -26.12
C LEU A 11 -17.14 -8.39 -24.62
N SER A 12 -18.18 -8.62 -23.80
CA SER A 12 -18.07 -8.51 -22.34
C SER A 12 -17.12 -9.57 -21.77
N ALA A 13 -17.22 -10.81 -22.23
CA ALA A 13 -16.33 -11.89 -21.82
C ALA A 13 -14.89 -11.61 -22.26
N GLY A 14 -14.68 -11.14 -23.50
CA GLY A 14 -13.36 -10.74 -24.00
C GLY A 14 -12.75 -9.59 -23.21
N GLY A 15 -13.54 -8.55 -22.92
CA GLY A 15 -13.12 -7.43 -22.08
C GLY A 15 -12.74 -7.84 -20.66
N TRP A 16 -13.55 -8.73 -20.06
CA TRP A 16 -13.25 -9.29 -18.73
C TRP A 16 -11.97 -10.14 -18.73
N LEU A 17 -11.77 -11.00 -19.74
CA LEU A 17 -10.55 -11.78 -19.90
C LEU A 17 -9.32 -10.89 -20.07
N TYR A 18 -9.41 -9.88 -20.96
CA TYR A 18 -8.34 -8.91 -21.15
C TYR A 18 -7.98 -8.21 -19.84
N TYR A 19 -8.97 -7.71 -19.10
CA TYR A 19 -8.75 -7.10 -17.79
C TYR A 19 -8.06 -8.08 -16.84
N ARG A 20 -8.56 -9.29 -16.71
CA ARG A 20 -8.11 -10.30 -15.74
C ARG A 20 -6.70 -10.83 -16.04
N LEU A 21 -6.34 -11.02 -17.30
CA LEU A 21 -5.11 -11.70 -17.71
C LEU A 21 -4.01 -10.75 -18.16
N ILE A 22 -4.35 -9.56 -18.62
CA ILE A 22 -3.39 -8.61 -19.20
C ILE A 22 -3.35 -7.30 -18.40
N TYR A 23 -4.47 -6.60 -18.34
CA TYR A 23 -4.51 -5.27 -17.73
C TYR A 23 -4.15 -5.27 -16.26
N PHE A 24 -4.70 -6.21 -15.49
CA PHE A 24 -4.46 -6.33 -14.04
C PHE A 24 -2.98 -6.60 -13.70
N PHE A 25 -2.32 -7.42 -14.52
CA PHE A 25 -0.92 -7.80 -14.30
C PHE A 25 0.08 -6.90 -15.02
N ARG A 26 -0.36 -5.75 -15.57
CA ARG A 26 0.55 -4.82 -16.23
C ARG A 26 1.62 -4.31 -15.26
N ASP A 27 2.82 -4.15 -15.76
CA ASP A 27 3.96 -3.66 -15.03
C ASP A 27 4.73 -2.64 -15.89
N PRO A 28 4.30 -1.38 -15.92
CA PRO A 28 4.95 -0.35 -16.69
C PRO A 28 6.33 -0.01 -16.13
N GLU A 29 7.26 0.33 -17.00
CA GLU A 29 8.53 0.92 -16.58
C GLU A 29 8.30 2.24 -15.87
N ARG A 30 9.16 2.55 -14.89
CA ARG A 30 9.03 3.72 -14.02
C ARG A 30 10.29 4.57 -14.07
N ARG A 31 10.10 5.88 -14.07
CA ARG A 31 11.20 6.83 -13.90
C ARG A 31 11.41 7.06 -12.40
N ILE A 32 12.43 6.42 -11.84
CA ILE A 32 12.73 6.53 -10.42
C ILE A 32 13.42 7.87 -10.14
N PRO A 33 12.87 8.73 -9.25
CA PRO A 33 13.49 10.01 -8.93
C PRO A 33 14.87 9.83 -8.26
N GLU A 34 15.83 10.63 -8.68
CA GLU A 34 17.14 10.70 -8.04
C GLU A 34 17.09 11.49 -6.73
N GLY A 35 18.17 11.41 -5.92
CA GLY A 35 18.34 12.15 -4.66
C GLY A 35 17.71 11.46 -3.45
N ASN A 36 17.80 12.14 -2.30
CA ASN A 36 17.37 11.63 -1.01
C ASN A 36 15.86 11.85 -0.85
N ASN A 37 15.10 10.84 -1.24
CA ASN A 37 13.65 10.85 -1.16
C ASN A 37 13.10 9.43 -0.99
N ILE A 38 11.92 9.37 -0.40
CA ILE A 38 11.11 8.17 -0.24
C ILE A 38 10.07 8.18 -1.36
N VAL A 39 10.05 7.15 -2.22
CA VAL A 39 9.05 7.01 -3.27
C VAL A 39 7.87 6.14 -2.82
N ALA A 40 6.71 6.33 -3.45
CA ALA A 40 5.53 5.52 -3.16
C ALA A 40 5.81 4.03 -3.45
N PRO A 41 5.51 3.11 -2.51
CA PRO A 41 5.69 1.68 -2.73
C PRO A 41 4.60 1.03 -3.59
N ALA A 42 3.49 1.74 -3.84
CA ALA A 42 2.34 1.25 -4.57
C ALA A 42 1.72 2.34 -5.45
N ASP A 43 1.02 1.94 -6.53
CA ASP A 43 0.06 2.80 -7.21
C ASP A 43 -1.21 2.86 -6.37
N GLY A 44 -1.82 4.04 -6.26
CA GLY A 44 -3.07 4.17 -5.54
C GLY A 44 -3.36 5.57 -5.04
N THR A 45 -4.37 5.67 -4.18
CA THR A 45 -4.78 6.93 -3.56
C THR A 45 -4.29 7.00 -2.12
N ILE A 46 -3.64 8.10 -1.75
CA ILE A 46 -3.27 8.38 -0.35
C ILE A 46 -4.56 8.48 0.48
N VAL A 47 -4.70 7.60 1.46
CA VAL A 47 -5.89 7.56 2.32
C VAL A 47 -5.69 8.26 3.64
N TYR A 48 -4.46 8.36 4.10
CA TYR A 48 -4.05 9.14 5.26
C TYR A 48 -2.56 9.47 5.24
N VAL A 49 -2.23 10.56 5.91
CA VAL A 49 -0.85 10.97 6.23
C VAL A 49 -0.87 11.41 7.69
N HIS A 50 -0.31 10.62 8.57
CA HIS A 50 -0.36 10.86 10.01
C HIS A 50 1.03 10.91 10.63
N ILE A 51 1.16 11.70 11.71
CA ILE A 51 2.25 11.56 12.67
C ILE A 51 1.77 10.62 13.76
N VAL A 52 2.57 9.62 14.05
CA VAL A 52 2.37 8.66 15.14
C VAL A 52 3.37 9.02 16.24
N GLU A 53 2.88 9.25 17.44
CA GLU A 53 3.71 9.54 18.61
C GLU A 53 3.58 8.41 19.61
N ASP A 54 4.70 7.92 20.12
CA ASP A 54 4.77 6.82 21.09
C ASP A 54 3.92 5.57 20.70
N GLY A 55 3.90 5.28 19.40
CA GLY A 55 3.17 4.16 18.82
C GLY A 55 1.66 4.39 18.63
N HIS A 56 1.09 5.50 19.07
CA HIS A 56 -0.34 5.78 18.95
C HIS A 56 -0.72 6.31 17.58
N VAL A 57 -1.43 5.51 16.79
CA VAL A 57 -1.91 5.90 15.46
C VAL A 57 -3.21 6.69 15.58
N PRO A 58 -3.29 7.93 15.06
CA PRO A 58 -4.48 8.77 15.18
C PRO A 58 -5.60 8.36 14.22
N ILE A 59 -5.90 7.07 14.17
CA ILE A 59 -7.02 6.50 13.41
C ILE A 59 -8.00 5.94 14.42
N SER A 60 -9.21 6.49 14.46
CA SER A 60 -10.30 5.94 15.26
C SER A 60 -10.89 4.73 14.54
N VAL A 61 -10.86 3.59 15.20
CA VAL A 61 -11.60 2.38 14.82
C VAL A 61 -12.85 2.31 15.71
N LYS A 62 -13.80 1.46 15.34
CA LYS A 62 -15.03 1.23 16.09
C LYS A 62 -14.79 1.24 17.61
N GLU A 63 -15.58 2.04 18.36
CA GLU A 63 -15.49 2.19 19.83
C GLU A 63 -14.33 3.04 20.35
N ASP A 64 -13.81 4.01 19.58
CA ASP A 64 -12.72 4.90 19.98
C ASP A 64 -11.43 4.20 20.45
N LYS A 65 -11.23 2.95 20.01
CA LYS A 65 -10.01 2.20 20.29
C LYS A 65 -8.82 2.87 19.60
N ILE A 66 -7.82 3.24 20.38
CA ILE A 66 -6.52 3.72 19.88
C ILE A 66 -5.75 2.52 19.28
N ILE A 67 -5.37 2.62 18.02
CA ILE A 67 -4.54 1.61 17.35
C ILE A 67 -3.08 1.86 17.70
N GLN A 68 -2.36 0.79 18.05
CA GLN A 68 -0.91 0.82 18.16
C GLN A 68 -0.27 0.53 16.81
N LEU A 69 0.84 1.21 16.52
CA LEU A 69 1.60 1.01 15.28
C LEU A 69 2.05 -0.46 15.13
N GLU A 70 2.35 -1.11 16.25
CA GLU A 70 2.69 -2.54 16.32
C GLU A 70 1.52 -3.46 15.91
N GLU A 71 0.27 -3.02 16.12
CA GLU A 71 -0.91 -3.75 15.62
C GLU A 71 -0.99 -3.72 14.09
N ILE A 72 -0.44 -2.68 13.46
CA ILE A 72 -0.38 -2.53 12.00
C ILE A 72 0.79 -3.32 11.45
N THR A 73 1.98 -3.11 11.98
CA THR A 73 3.22 -3.72 11.48
C THR A 73 3.37 -5.19 11.90
N LYS A 74 2.69 -5.62 12.96
CA LYS A 74 2.84 -6.93 13.62
C LYS A 74 4.29 -7.23 14.02
N THR A 75 5.03 -6.17 14.36
CA THR A 75 6.40 -6.24 14.87
C THR A 75 6.61 -5.13 15.89
N SER A 76 7.57 -5.34 16.80
CA SER A 76 7.98 -4.30 17.74
C SER A 76 8.54 -3.10 16.99
N MET A 77 8.10 -1.92 17.38
CA MET A 77 8.54 -0.66 16.80
C MET A 77 9.42 0.10 17.79
N PRO A 78 10.46 0.81 17.33
CA PRO A 78 11.20 1.70 18.18
C PRO A 78 10.28 2.79 18.77
N THR A 79 10.63 3.30 19.95
CA THR A 79 9.96 4.48 20.51
C THR A 79 10.31 5.73 19.71
N GLY A 80 9.38 6.67 19.63
CA GLY A 80 9.57 7.94 18.93
C GLY A 80 8.41 8.34 18.02
N ARG A 81 8.71 9.33 17.18
CA ARG A 81 7.73 9.86 16.21
C ARG A 81 7.97 9.25 14.84
N PHE A 82 6.88 8.87 14.18
CA PHE A 82 6.89 8.27 12.86
C PHE A 82 5.84 8.92 11.96
N TRP A 83 6.19 9.05 10.69
CA TRP A 83 5.20 9.26 9.65
C TRP A 83 4.56 7.93 9.27
N HIS A 84 3.25 7.93 9.13
CA HIS A 84 2.45 6.80 8.67
C HIS A 84 1.59 7.24 7.49
N VAL A 85 1.85 6.68 6.33
CA VAL A 85 1.17 7.01 5.07
C VAL A 85 0.51 5.77 4.52
N GLY A 86 -0.81 5.81 4.34
CA GLY A 86 -1.58 4.72 3.75
C GLY A 86 -1.91 4.97 2.29
N ILE A 87 -1.72 3.96 1.44
CA ILE A 87 -1.98 3.99 0.00
C ILE A 87 -2.99 2.89 -0.34
N PHE A 88 -4.21 3.27 -0.67
CA PHE A 88 -5.24 2.34 -1.13
C PHE A 88 -5.10 2.07 -2.62
N MET A 89 -5.00 0.80 -2.99
CA MET A 89 -4.88 0.32 -4.36
C MET A 89 -6.25 -0.14 -4.86
N SER A 90 -6.83 0.59 -5.80
CA SER A 90 -8.06 0.17 -6.46
C SER A 90 -7.80 -0.98 -7.45
N PRO A 91 -8.82 -1.73 -7.88
CA PRO A 91 -8.67 -2.77 -8.91
C PRO A 91 -8.08 -2.27 -10.25
N TYR A 92 -8.12 -0.96 -10.49
CA TYR A 92 -7.62 -0.34 -11.73
C TYR A 92 -6.16 0.12 -11.64
N ASP A 93 -5.57 0.10 -10.45
CA ASP A 93 -4.18 0.50 -10.22
C ASP A 93 -3.19 -0.60 -10.65
N VAL A 94 -1.92 -0.25 -10.74
CA VAL A 94 -0.85 -1.25 -10.96
C VAL A 94 -0.57 -1.95 -9.64
N HIS A 95 -0.61 -3.28 -9.64
CA HIS A 95 -0.49 -4.07 -8.42
C HIS A 95 0.94 -4.53 -8.10
N ILE A 96 1.92 -4.12 -8.91
CA ILE A 96 3.34 -4.34 -8.62
C ILE A 96 3.82 -3.31 -7.62
N ASN A 97 4.33 -3.79 -6.48
CA ASN A 97 4.90 -2.96 -5.44
C ASN A 97 6.39 -2.75 -5.64
N ARG A 98 6.88 -1.56 -5.29
CA ARG A 98 8.28 -1.16 -5.46
C ARG A 98 8.87 -0.66 -4.14
N THR A 99 10.16 -0.91 -3.94
CA THR A 99 10.88 -0.46 -2.74
C THR A 99 10.90 1.06 -2.66
N PRO A 100 10.53 1.65 -1.50
CA PRO A 100 10.47 3.12 -1.35
C PRO A 100 11.83 3.78 -1.23
N VAL A 101 12.83 3.04 -0.78
CA VAL A 101 14.23 3.46 -0.59
C VAL A 101 15.18 2.34 -0.99
N ALA A 102 16.46 2.66 -1.16
CA ALA A 102 17.54 1.69 -1.23
C ALA A 102 17.93 1.25 0.20
N GLY A 103 18.44 0.03 0.35
CA GLY A 103 18.91 -0.48 1.63
C GLY A 103 18.95 -1.99 1.70
N GLU A 104 19.16 -2.52 2.90
CA GLU A 104 19.10 -3.96 3.18
C GLU A 104 17.76 -4.32 3.82
N VAL A 105 17.17 -5.41 3.41
CA VAL A 105 15.96 -5.95 4.04
C VAL A 105 16.33 -6.59 5.37
N ARG A 106 16.12 -5.88 6.47
CA ARG A 106 16.45 -6.35 7.83
C ARG A 106 15.41 -7.25 8.45
N PHE A 107 14.18 -7.16 7.95
CA PHE A 107 13.06 -7.90 8.50
C PHE A 107 12.03 -8.16 7.41
N ARG A 108 11.48 -9.37 7.38
CA ARG A 108 10.30 -9.71 6.58
C ARG A 108 9.46 -10.70 7.34
N LYS A 109 8.18 -10.39 7.53
CA LYS A 109 7.25 -11.33 8.13
C LYS A 109 5.86 -11.26 7.49
N HIS A 110 5.35 -12.43 7.16
CA HIS A 110 4.01 -12.63 6.63
C HIS A 110 3.09 -13.12 7.74
N TYR A 111 1.96 -12.43 7.93
CA TYR A 111 0.93 -12.79 8.90
C TYR A 111 -0.35 -13.15 8.17
N LYS A 112 -0.73 -14.42 8.28
CA LYS A 112 -2.00 -14.90 7.75
C LYS A 112 -3.12 -14.59 8.73
N HIS A 113 -4.18 -13.99 8.22
CA HIS A 113 -5.40 -13.73 8.98
C HIS A 113 -6.61 -13.75 8.05
N GLN A 114 -7.82 -13.64 8.61
CA GLN A 114 -9.04 -13.48 7.82
C GLN A 114 -9.10 -12.06 7.28
N ASN A 115 -9.42 -11.91 5.99
CA ASN A 115 -9.48 -10.60 5.33
C ASN A 115 -10.86 -9.98 5.44
N LEU A 116 -10.94 -8.78 5.97
CA LEU A 116 -12.11 -7.91 5.97
C LEU A 116 -12.17 -7.10 4.67
N PRO A 117 -13.37 -6.77 4.16
CA PRO A 117 -13.52 -6.07 2.89
C PRO A 117 -13.09 -4.60 2.96
N MET A 118 -12.34 -4.14 1.96
CA MET A 118 -11.95 -2.73 1.76
C MET A 118 -12.86 -2.00 0.75
N ARG A 119 -13.88 -2.64 0.18
CA ARG A 119 -14.75 -2.07 -0.86
C ARG A 119 -15.40 -0.74 -0.49
N TRP A 120 -15.59 -0.48 0.81
CA TRP A 120 -16.12 0.80 1.28
C TRP A 120 -15.17 1.96 1.01
N MET A 121 -13.88 1.73 0.98
CA MET A 121 -12.88 2.75 0.65
C MET A 121 -13.03 3.17 -0.81
N GLU A 122 -13.21 2.21 -1.73
CA GLU A 122 -13.48 2.50 -3.14
C GLU A 122 -14.78 3.30 -3.32
N THR A 123 -15.86 2.90 -2.65
CA THR A 123 -17.14 3.64 -2.69
C THR A 123 -16.95 5.06 -2.16
N ARG A 124 -16.27 5.24 -1.01
CA ARG A 124 -16.00 6.57 -0.45
C ARG A 124 -15.13 7.42 -1.37
N ARG A 125 -14.11 6.82 -1.99
CA ARG A 125 -13.25 7.47 -2.98
C ARG A 125 -14.07 7.97 -4.19
N MET A 126 -14.92 7.11 -4.76
CA MET A 126 -15.78 7.46 -5.90
C MET A 126 -16.77 8.59 -5.55
N LEU A 127 -17.33 8.57 -4.36
CA LEU A 127 -18.28 9.58 -3.86
C LEU A 127 -17.58 10.79 -3.21
N ARG A 128 -16.25 10.84 -3.22
CA ARG A 128 -15.43 11.92 -2.60
C ARG A 128 -15.76 12.16 -1.12
N LEU A 129 -16.12 11.09 -0.40
CA LEU A 129 -16.41 11.14 1.04
C LEU A 129 -15.12 11.06 1.86
N ARG A 130 -15.02 11.87 2.92
CA ARG A 130 -13.88 11.89 3.84
C ARG A 130 -14.32 11.55 5.27
N PRO A 131 -13.45 10.95 6.09
CA PRO A 131 -12.18 10.34 5.73
C PRO A 131 -12.39 9.07 4.88
N LEU A 132 -11.41 8.70 4.06
CA LEU A 132 -11.50 7.52 3.20
C LEU A 132 -11.46 6.21 4.01
N TYR A 133 -10.77 6.21 5.16
CA TYR A 133 -10.50 5.06 6.03
C TYR A 133 -11.49 4.91 7.21
N LYS A 134 -12.69 5.48 7.13
CA LYS A 134 -13.67 5.34 8.23
C LYS A 134 -13.93 3.86 8.55
N ASP A 135 -13.91 3.51 9.85
CA ASP A 135 -14.13 2.14 10.36
C ASP A 135 -13.15 1.09 9.78
N ALA A 136 -11.89 1.47 9.56
CA ALA A 136 -10.88 0.71 8.82
C ALA A 136 -10.25 -0.43 9.65
N LEU A 137 -11.05 -1.37 10.17
CA LEU A 137 -10.57 -2.55 10.90
C LEU A 137 -9.56 -3.40 10.11
N HIS A 138 -9.63 -3.37 8.78
CA HIS A 138 -8.69 -4.10 7.92
C HIS A 138 -7.23 -3.70 8.16
N ILE A 139 -6.97 -2.48 8.65
CA ILE A 139 -5.63 -2.00 8.96
C ILE A 139 -4.96 -2.83 10.06
N THR A 140 -5.73 -3.38 11.00
CA THR A 140 -5.20 -4.23 12.09
C THR A 140 -5.47 -5.71 11.90
N GLU A 141 -6.56 -6.08 11.20
CA GLU A 141 -7.04 -7.46 11.18
C GLU A 141 -6.61 -8.26 9.94
N ASN A 142 -6.46 -7.61 8.78
CA ASN A 142 -6.23 -8.34 7.53
C ASN A 142 -4.83 -8.96 7.43
N GLU A 143 -4.74 -10.01 6.62
CA GLU A 143 -3.48 -10.63 6.21
C GLU A 143 -2.51 -9.59 5.69
N ARG A 144 -1.24 -9.69 6.08
CA ARG A 144 -0.21 -8.71 5.73
C ARG A 144 1.17 -9.30 5.60
N ASN A 145 1.99 -8.60 4.85
CA ASN A 145 3.42 -8.83 4.78
C ASN A 145 4.15 -7.54 5.14
N THR A 146 4.92 -7.58 6.21
CA THR A 146 5.69 -6.45 6.71
C THR A 146 7.15 -6.60 6.34
N LEU A 147 7.73 -5.55 5.78
CA LEU A 147 9.14 -5.42 5.45
C LEU A 147 9.75 -4.25 6.23
N LEU A 148 11.00 -4.39 6.67
CA LEU A 148 11.85 -3.29 7.08
C LEU A 148 13.03 -3.20 6.09
N ILE A 149 13.14 -2.09 5.41
CA ILE A 149 14.28 -1.75 4.54
C ILE A 149 15.12 -0.72 5.29
N ASP A 150 16.35 -1.08 5.61
CA ASP A 150 17.29 -0.27 6.36
C ASP A 150 18.37 0.29 5.42
N GLY A 151 18.30 1.58 5.17
CA GLY A 151 19.22 2.35 4.34
C GLY A 151 19.64 3.62 5.09
N ASP A 152 19.69 4.75 4.40
CA ASP A 152 19.93 6.06 5.05
C ASP A 152 18.84 6.39 6.08
N LEU A 153 17.67 5.80 5.89
CA LEU A 153 16.50 5.90 6.74
C LEU A 153 15.82 4.52 6.82
N PRO A 154 15.51 3.98 8.01
CA PRO A 154 14.72 2.76 8.12
C PRO A 154 13.27 3.02 7.70
N VAL A 155 12.76 2.18 6.79
CA VAL A 155 11.41 2.31 6.25
C VAL A 155 10.69 0.98 6.37
N TRP A 156 9.55 0.97 7.05
CA TRP A 156 8.63 -0.17 7.08
C TRP A 156 7.64 -0.04 5.94
N VAL A 157 7.43 -1.13 5.24
CA VAL A 157 6.40 -1.28 4.20
C VAL A 157 5.48 -2.41 4.60
N VAL A 158 4.19 -2.12 4.73
CA VAL A 158 3.19 -3.11 5.13
C VAL A 158 2.21 -3.31 3.97
N GLN A 159 2.28 -4.47 3.31
CA GLN A 159 1.30 -4.89 2.31
C GLN A 159 0.09 -5.49 3.05
N ILE A 160 -1.11 -4.97 2.85
CA ILE A 160 -2.35 -5.39 3.53
C ILE A 160 -3.34 -5.88 2.48
N ALA A 161 -3.83 -7.11 2.65
CA ALA A 161 -4.73 -7.78 1.72
C ALA A 161 -6.20 -7.36 1.93
N ASP A 162 -6.99 -7.30 0.85
CA ASP A 162 -8.45 -7.18 0.88
C ASP A 162 -9.11 -8.57 0.95
N GLU A 163 -10.43 -8.62 1.18
CA GLU A 163 -11.28 -9.82 1.26
C GLU A 163 -11.05 -10.84 0.13
N TYR A 164 -10.83 -10.34 -1.09
CA TYR A 164 -10.66 -11.19 -2.27
C TYR A 164 -9.20 -11.49 -2.63
N VAL A 165 -8.27 -11.14 -1.76
CA VAL A 165 -6.85 -11.41 -2.01
C VAL A 165 -6.57 -12.89 -1.82
N ASN A 166 -6.09 -13.54 -2.88
CA ASN A 166 -5.66 -14.93 -2.81
C ASN A 166 -4.19 -15.06 -2.39
N LYS A 167 -3.40 -13.98 -2.54
CA LYS A 167 -1.97 -14.05 -2.30
C LYS A 167 -1.31 -12.67 -2.23
N ILE A 168 -0.46 -12.49 -1.23
CA ILE A 168 0.57 -11.45 -1.20
C ILE A 168 1.87 -12.11 -1.65
N ASP A 169 2.37 -11.76 -2.85
CA ASP A 169 3.67 -12.19 -3.34
C ASP A 169 4.74 -11.18 -2.89
N CYS A 170 5.81 -11.68 -2.30
CA CYS A 170 7.00 -10.90 -1.99
C CYS A 170 8.24 -11.65 -2.47
N TRP A 171 9.04 -11.00 -3.31
CA TRP A 171 10.16 -11.61 -4.04
C TRP A 171 11.52 -11.32 -3.39
N ILE A 172 11.54 -10.54 -2.33
CA ILE A 172 12.74 -10.20 -1.54
C ILE A 172 12.62 -10.78 -0.14
N GLY A 173 13.74 -11.05 0.50
CA GLY A 173 13.85 -11.63 1.83
C GLY A 173 14.86 -10.91 2.71
N GLU A 174 14.94 -11.32 3.96
CA GLU A 174 15.94 -10.82 4.89
C GLU A 174 17.36 -11.05 4.36
N GLY A 175 18.21 -10.02 4.46
CA GLY A 175 19.57 -9.99 3.94
C GLY A 175 19.71 -9.52 2.49
N ASP A 176 18.59 -9.40 1.74
CA ASP A 176 18.67 -8.88 0.38
C ASP A 176 18.98 -7.38 0.37
N THR A 177 19.88 -6.96 -0.52
CA THR A 177 20.10 -5.54 -0.82
C THR A 177 19.22 -5.11 -1.97
N VAL A 178 18.50 -4.01 -1.79
CA VAL A 178 17.55 -3.49 -2.78
C VAL A 178 17.88 -2.04 -3.17
N TYR A 179 17.53 -1.66 -4.41
CA TYR A 179 17.62 -0.25 -4.81
C TYR A 179 16.24 0.39 -4.76
N LYS A 180 16.20 1.72 -4.63
CA LYS A 180 14.98 2.51 -4.67
C LYS A 180 14.22 2.26 -5.99
N GLY A 181 12.91 1.99 -5.88
CA GLY A 181 12.06 1.70 -7.03
C GLY A 181 12.13 0.27 -7.58
N GLN A 182 12.92 -0.62 -6.99
CA GLN A 182 12.99 -2.03 -7.35
C GLN A 182 11.64 -2.71 -7.14
N ARG A 183 11.22 -3.57 -8.06
CA ARG A 183 10.05 -4.43 -7.90
C ARG A 183 10.29 -5.41 -6.78
N PHE A 184 9.41 -5.46 -5.78
CA PHE A 184 9.61 -6.38 -4.65
C PHE A 184 8.45 -7.32 -4.40
N GLY A 185 7.30 -7.09 -4.98
CA GLY A 185 6.14 -7.94 -4.75
C GLY A 185 4.89 -7.44 -5.45
N ARG A 186 3.78 -8.09 -5.14
CA ARG A 186 2.44 -7.69 -5.59
C ARG A 186 1.37 -8.21 -4.64
N ILE A 187 0.21 -7.56 -4.67
CA ILE A 187 -1.00 -8.02 -4.00
C ILE A 187 -2.06 -8.24 -5.08
N VAL A 188 -2.63 -9.45 -5.14
CA VAL A 188 -3.62 -9.80 -6.19
C VAL A 188 -5.01 -9.48 -5.72
N MET A 189 -5.67 -8.48 -6.35
CA MET A 189 -7.02 -7.96 -6.06
C MET A 189 -7.10 -7.10 -4.77
N GLY A 190 -7.54 -5.86 -4.88
CA GLY A 190 -7.83 -4.92 -3.79
C GLY A 190 -6.87 -4.92 -2.61
N SER A 191 -6.29 -3.83 -2.25
CA SER A 191 -5.25 -3.83 -1.22
C SER A 191 -4.91 -2.43 -0.71
N GLN A 192 -4.14 -2.41 0.35
CA GLN A 192 -3.53 -1.21 0.87
C GLN A 192 -2.04 -1.47 1.12
N VAL A 193 -1.22 -0.47 0.91
CA VAL A 193 0.19 -0.50 1.31
C VAL A 193 0.45 0.67 2.23
N ASP A 194 0.92 0.36 3.43
CA ASP A 194 1.32 1.35 4.41
C ASP A 194 2.83 1.56 4.38
N LEU A 195 3.22 2.82 4.50
CA LEU A 195 4.59 3.28 4.54
C LEU A 195 4.81 3.96 5.89
N ILE A 196 5.81 3.50 6.66
CA ILE A 196 6.11 4.02 7.99
C ILE A 196 7.60 4.32 8.06
N PHE A 197 7.97 5.52 8.53
CA PHE A 197 9.36 5.94 8.67
C PHE A 197 9.51 7.00 9.77
N PRO A 198 10.68 7.11 10.42
CA PRO A 198 10.91 8.08 11.49
C PRO A 198 10.64 9.51 11.05
N ASP A 199 10.02 10.29 11.92
CA ASP A 199 9.98 11.75 11.81
C ASP A 199 11.28 12.33 12.40
N ARG A 200 12.17 12.77 11.53
CA ARG A 200 13.45 13.39 11.93
C ARG A 200 13.66 14.73 11.25
N GLU A 201 14.56 15.54 11.79
CA GLU A 201 14.92 16.82 11.20
C GLU A 201 15.31 16.68 9.71
N GLY A 202 14.81 17.58 8.88
CA GLY A 202 15.01 17.58 7.43
C GLY A 202 13.97 16.80 6.63
N ILE A 203 13.16 15.96 7.25
CA ILE A 203 12.10 15.25 6.53
C ILE A 203 10.93 16.19 6.20
N ARG A 204 10.55 16.21 4.94
CA ARG A 204 9.39 16.96 4.45
C ARG A 204 8.49 16.06 3.64
N ILE A 205 7.25 15.88 4.11
CA ILE A 205 6.18 15.20 3.37
C ILE A 205 5.75 16.07 2.19
N VAL A 206 5.55 15.46 1.02
CA VAL A 206 5.15 16.15 -0.22
C VAL A 206 3.87 15.59 -0.84
N VAL A 207 3.19 14.68 -0.14
CA VAL A 207 1.90 14.11 -0.53
C VAL A 207 0.80 14.50 0.45
N GLU A 208 -0.43 14.46 -0.02
CA GLU A 208 -1.62 14.76 0.79
C GLU A 208 -2.73 13.70 0.60
N GLU A 209 -3.65 13.61 1.55
CA GLU A 209 -4.80 12.72 1.48
C GLU A 209 -5.64 12.99 0.23
N GLY A 210 -5.95 11.93 -0.52
CA GLY A 210 -6.70 11.94 -1.76
C GLY A 210 -5.87 12.13 -3.02
N GLN A 211 -4.58 12.40 -2.89
CA GLN A 211 -3.66 12.42 -4.02
C GLN A 211 -3.47 11.00 -4.57
N HIS A 212 -3.45 10.86 -5.90
CA HIS A 212 -3.07 9.60 -6.55
C HIS A 212 -1.56 9.56 -6.78
N VAL A 213 -0.93 8.44 -6.40
CA VAL A 213 0.51 8.22 -6.51
C VAL A 213 0.82 6.99 -7.36
N LYS A 214 2.05 6.92 -7.87
CA LYS A 214 2.57 5.80 -8.68
C LYS A 214 3.80 5.20 -8.02
N ALA A 215 3.80 3.87 -7.89
CA ALA A 215 4.91 3.11 -7.32
C ALA A 215 6.24 3.42 -7.99
N GLY A 216 7.25 3.78 -7.20
CA GLY A 216 8.59 4.10 -7.68
C GLY A 216 8.74 5.47 -8.35
N GLU A 217 7.65 6.16 -8.75
CA GLU A 217 7.72 7.48 -9.41
C GLU A 217 7.36 8.65 -8.50
N SER A 218 6.26 8.51 -7.73
CA SER A 218 5.79 9.61 -6.90
C SER A 218 6.64 9.72 -5.64
N ILE A 219 7.18 10.90 -5.37
CA ILE A 219 7.88 11.18 -4.12
C ILE A 219 6.84 11.35 -3.01
N VAL A 220 7.03 10.66 -1.90
CA VAL A 220 6.21 10.76 -0.67
C VAL A 220 6.84 11.74 0.30
N ALA A 221 8.16 11.65 0.49
CA ALA A 221 8.92 12.53 1.34
C ALA A 221 10.32 12.80 0.78
N CYS A 222 10.90 13.95 1.15
CA CYS A 222 12.31 14.29 0.94
C CYS A 222 13.03 14.36 2.29
N TYR A 223 14.33 14.01 2.32
CA TYR A 223 15.19 14.08 3.52
C TYR A 223 16.64 14.39 3.18
#